data_cd368f72046b41fd7e6b20712bcda362
#
_entry.id   cd368f72046b41fd7e6b20712bcda362
#
_cell.length_a   1.000
_cell.length_b   1.000
_cell.length_c   1.000
_cell.angle_alpha   90.00
_cell.angle_beta   90.00
_cell.angle_gamma   90.00
#
_symmetry.space_group_name_H-M   'P 1'
#
loop_
_entity.id
_entity.type
_entity.pdbx_description
1 polymer ?
#
loop_
_entity_poly.entity_id
_entity_poly.type
_entity_poly.pdbx_seq_one_letter_code
_entity_poly.pdbx_strand_id
1 'polypeptide(L)'
;MISGILNLLKENGIKFAELEKFADTKIKNFSAGMKMRLAFATSVLVNPDILLLDEVFAVGDVSFQKKCFDTIIDFKKRGKAIIYVSHDMTPVKNFCDTVMYLKQGNVGMIGSPVETVNAFMSSFTKS
;
A
#
# COMPACT_ATOMS: atom_id res chain seq x y z
N MET A 1 26.14 7.71 11.61
CA MET A 1 24.82 7.13 11.95
C MET A 1 23.83 7.16 10.78
N ILE A 2 23.58 8.30 10.18
CA ILE A 2 22.64 8.44 9.03
C ILE A 2 23.09 7.61 7.83
N SER A 3 24.38 7.60 7.49
CA SER A 3 24.92 6.83 6.37
C SER A 3 24.72 5.33 6.51
N GLY A 4 24.83 4.77 7.72
CA GLY A 4 24.61 3.35 7.97
C GLY A 4 23.15 2.95 7.78
N ILE A 5 22.22 3.77 8.24
CA ILE A 5 20.77 3.55 8.05
C ILE A 5 20.40 3.65 6.57
N LEU A 6 20.94 4.65 5.86
CA LEU A 6 20.71 4.81 4.42
C LEU A 6 21.23 3.62 3.61
N ASN A 7 22.40 3.08 3.96
CA ASN A 7 22.94 1.89 3.30
C ASN A 7 22.07 0.67 3.58
N LEU A 8 21.65 0.47 4.83
CA LEU A 8 20.77 -0.64 5.21
C LEU A 8 19.42 -0.57 4.47
N LEU A 9 18.83 0.61 4.40
CA LEU A 9 17.58 0.84 3.65
C LEU A 9 17.79 0.61 2.15
N LYS A 10 18.92 1.05 1.60
CA LYS A 10 19.26 0.84 0.19
C LYS A 10 19.36 -0.65 -0.12
N GLU A 11 20.17 -1.39 0.61
CA GLU A 11 20.39 -2.82 0.37
C GLU A 11 19.11 -3.63 0.57
N ASN A 12 18.44 -3.48 1.71
CA ASN A 12 17.22 -4.20 2.03
C ASN A 12 16.05 -3.78 1.15
N GLY A 13 15.96 -2.50 0.78
CA GLY A 13 14.94 -1.98 -0.12
C GLY A 13 15.06 -2.57 -1.52
N ILE A 14 16.27 -2.61 -2.06
CA ILE A 14 16.55 -3.21 -3.36
C ILE A 14 16.22 -4.70 -3.35
N LYS A 15 16.62 -5.42 -2.30
CA LYS A 15 16.34 -6.85 -2.14
C LYS A 15 14.84 -7.12 -2.01
N PHE A 16 14.15 -6.38 -1.15
CA PHE A 16 12.69 -6.50 -1.00
C PHE A 16 11.95 -6.21 -2.30
N ALA A 17 12.36 -5.17 -3.02
CA ALA A 17 11.77 -4.79 -4.30
C ALA A 17 12.15 -5.73 -5.45
N GLU A 18 13.03 -6.72 -5.21
CA GLU A 18 13.54 -7.66 -6.22
C GLU A 18 14.22 -6.94 -7.39
N LEU A 19 15.03 -5.93 -7.06
CA LEU A 19 15.72 -5.06 -8.02
C LEU A 19 17.26 -5.22 -7.97
N GLU A 20 17.76 -6.33 -7.48
CA GLU A 20 19.21 -6.57 -7.32
C GLU A 20 19.97 -6.41 -8.64
N LYS A 21 19.37 -6.87 -9.75
CA LYS A 21 19.96 -6.74 -11.09
C LYS A 21 20.10 -5.28 -11.56
N PHE A 22 19.38 -4.37 -10.93
CA PHE A 22 19.34 -2.94 -11.26
C PHE A 22 19.97 -2.06 -10.18
N ALA A 23 20.71 -2.66 -9.23
CA ALA A 23 21.27 -1.96 -8.07
C ALA A 23 22.19 -0.77 -8.46
N ASP A 24 22.88 -0.89 -9.58
CA ASP A 24 23.78 0.16 -10.09
C ASP A 24 23.11 1.08 -11.12
N THR A 25 21.84 0.85 -11.42
CA THR A 25 21.07 1.68 -12.35
C THR A 25 20.51 2.90 -11.60
N LYS A 26 20.63 4.08 -12.21
CA LYS A 26 20.03 5.29 -11.65
C LYS A 26 18.51 5.18 -11.64
N ILE A 27 17.86 5.61 -10.56
CA ILE A 27 16.41 5.55 -10.37
C ILE A 27 15.64 6.25 -11.52
N LYS A 28 16.23 7.31 -12.09
CA LYS A 28 15.62 7.99 -13.26
C LYS A 28 15.38 7.05 -14.45
N ASN A 29 16.18 5.99 -14.56
CA ASN A 29 16.10 5.00 -15.63
C ASN A 29 15.21 3.79 -15.27
N PHE A 30 14.63 3.78 -14.07
CA PHE A 30 13.69 2.72 -13.64
C PHE A 30 12.37 2.88 -14.36
N SER A 31 11.72 1.74 -14.70
CA SER A 31 10.33 1.73 -15.12
C SER A 31 9.41 2.25 -14.01
N ALA A 32 8.17 2.63 -14.34
CA ALA A 32 7.18 3.03 -13.34
C ALA A 32 6.95 1.92 -12.30
N GLY A 33 6.84 0.66 -12.73
CA GLY A 33 6.70 -0.49 -11.84
C GLY A 33 7.90 -0.65 -10.90
N MET A 34 9.12 -0.52 -11.40
CA MET A 34 10.33 -0.59 -10.57
C MET A 34 10.37 0.51 -9.51
N LYS A 35 10.01 1.74 -9.87
CA LYS A 35 9.92 2.87 -8.93
C LYS A 35 8.90 2.60 -7.81
N MET A 36 7.73 2.07 -8.18
CA MET A 36 6.68 1.75 -7.21
C MET A 36 7.08 0.62 -6.26
N ARG A 37 7.72 -0.43 -6.78
CA ARG A 37 8.25 -1.52 -5.96
C ARG A 37 9.27 -1.03 -4.95
N LEU A 38 10.20 -0.17 -5.38
CA LEU A 38 11.19 0.43 -4.50
C LEU A 38 10.55 1.37 -3.47
N ALA A 39 9.58 2.18 -3.88
CA ALA A 39 8.84 3.08 -2.99
C ALA A 39 8.11 2.29 -1.89
N PHE A 40 7.41 1.22 -2.25
CA PHE A 40 6.75 0.35 -1.28
C PHE A 40 7.77 -0.27 -0.30
N ALA A 41 8.84 -0.85 -0.83
CA ALA A 41 9.90 -1.45 -0.02
C ALA A 41 10.46 -0.46 1.01
N THR A 42 10.75 0.77 0.57
CA THR A 42 11.26 1.83 1.46
C THR A 42 10.23 2.19 2.54
N SER A 43 8.96 2.29 2.17
CA SER A 43 7.88 2.64 3.11
C SER A 43 7.75 1.64 4.26
N VAL A 44 7.90 0.35 3.99
CA VAL A 44 7.75 -0.69 5.01
C VAL A 44 9.02 -0.92 5.82
N LEU A 45 10.20 -0.72 5.22
CA LEU A 45 11.48 -0.95 5.88
C LEU A 45 11.84 0.10 6.94
N VAL A 46 11.31 1.31 6.84
CA VAL A 46 11.46 2.32 7.91
C VAL A 46 10.63 2.00 9.14
N ASN A 47 9.82 0.94 9.09
CA ASN A 47 8.98 0.47 10.18
C ASN A 47 8.13 1.58 10.82
N PRO A 48 7.29 2.26 10.05
CA PRO A 48 6.47 3.37 10.55
C PRO A 48 5.41 2.89 11.53
N ASP A 49 4.93 3.77 12.39
CA ASP A 49 3.77 3.51 13.26
C ASP A 49 2.43 3.66 12.52
N ILE A 50 2.43 4.50 11.50
CA ILE A 50 1.28 4.73 10.62
C ILE A 50 1.73 4.56 9.18
N LEU A 51 1.13 3.62 8.47
CA LEU A 51 1.40 3.34 7.06
C LEU A 51 0.27 3.90 6.19
N LEU A 52 0.64 4.78 5.26
CA LEU A 52 -0.30 5.36 4.29
C LEU A 52 -0.13 4.65 2.95
N LEU A 53 -1.19 4.06 2.45
CA LEU A 53 -1.20 3.31 1.19
C LEU A 53 -2.24 3.88 0.24
N ASP A 54 -1.80 4.34 -0.92
CA ASP A 54 -2.67 4.86 -1.98
C ASP A 54 -2.52 3.99 -3.23
N GLU A 55 -3.55 3.20 -3.55
CA GLU A 55 -3.63 2.33 -4.75
C GLU A 55 -2.45 1.35 -4.92
N VAL A 56 -1.84 0.87 -3.85
CA VAL A 56 -0.54 0.16 -3.87
C VAL A 56 -0.62 -1.26 -4.43
N PHE A 57 -1.80 -1.91 -4.34
CA PHE A 57 -1.93 -3.32 -4.73
C PHE A 57 -2.01 -3.57 -6.23
N ALA A 58 -2.08 -2.51 -7.04
CA ALA A 58 -2.12 -2.62 -8.50
C ALA A 58 -0.73 -2.73 -9.16
N VAL A 59 0.35 -2.77 -8.38
CA VAL A 59 1.72 -2.64 -8.87
C VAL A 59 2.48 -3.95 -8.87
N GLY A 60 3.18 -4.24 -9.96
CA GLY A 60 4.00 -5.42 -10.13
C GLY A 60 3.21 -6.64 -10.61
N ASP A 61 3.88 -7.78 -10.67
CA ASP A 61 3.25 -9.06 -10.97
C ASP A 61 2.49 -9.61 -9.74
N VAL A 62 1.73 -10.69 -9.96
CA VAL A 62 0.92 -11.34 -8.91
C VAL A 62 1.76 -11.75 -7.70
N SER A 63 2.99 -12.22 -7.93
CA SER A 63 3.89 -12.65 -6.86
C SER A 63 4.30 -11.46 -5.98
N PHE A 64 4.65 -10.34 -6.59
CA PHE A 64 5.00 -9.14 -5.85
C PHE A 64 3.80 -8.51 -5.12
N GLN A 65 2.64 -8.52 -5.73
CA GLN A 65 1.39 -8.08 -5.09
C GLN A 65 1.08 -8.89 -3.83
N LYS A 66 1.25 -10.23 -3.91
CA LYS A 66 1.10 -11.10 -2.75
C LYS A 66 2.10 -10.76 -1.65
N LYS A 67 3.36 -10.53 -1.97
CA LYS A 67 4.41 -10.13 -1.03
C LYS A 67 4.07 -8.81 -0.33
N CYS A 68 3.58 -7.82 -1.07
CA CYS A 68 3.10 -6.56 -0.52
C CYS A 68 1.93 -6.77 0.45
N PHE A 69 0.95 -7.56 0.04
CA PHE A 69 -0.23 -7.86 0.87
C PHE A 69 0.15 -8.57 2.16
N ASP A 70 0.99 -9.60 2.09
CA ASP A 70 1.47 -10.34 3.25
C ASP A 70 2.23 -9.41 4.23
N THR A 71 3.01 -8.47 3.70
CA THR A 71 3.73 -7.47 4.48
C THR A 71 2.77 -6.54 5.22
N ILE A 72 1.71 -6.08 4.56
CA ILE A 72 0.69 -5.22 5.16
C ILE A 72 -0.11 -5.95 6.24
N ILE A 73 -0.45 -7.22 6.02
CA ILE A 73 -1.07 -8.08 7.03
C ILE A 73 -0.17 -8.20 8.26
N ASP A 74 1.13 -8.37 8.07
CA ASP A 74 2.08 -8.41 9.17
C ASP A 74 2.12 -7.08 9.96
N PHE A 75 2.12 -5.94 9.28
CA PHE A 75 1.97 -4.63 9.93
C PHE A 75 0.72 -4.54 10.79
N LYS A 76 -0.42 -4.97 10.26
CA LYS A 76 -1.68 -5.01 11.00
C LYS A 76 -1.59 -5.90 12.24
N LYS A 77 -1.03 -7.10 12.12
CA LYS A 77 -0.83 -8.03 13.24
C LYS A 77 0.07 -7.46 14.34
N ARG A 78 1.03 -6.63 13.98
CA ARG A 78 1.91 -5.94 14.94
C ARG A 78 1.26 -4.71 15.61
N GLY A 79 -0.02 -4.45 15.34
CA GLY A 79 -0.76 -3.34 15.93
C GLY A 79 -0.45 -1.98 15.30
N LYS A 80 0.17 -1.95 14.12
CA LYS A 80 0.43 -0.70 13.40
C LYS A 80 -0.86 -0.16 12.78
N ALA A 81 -0.98 1.16 12.72
CA ALA A 81 -2.11 1.80 12.05
C ALA A 81 -1.86 1.85 10.53
N ILE A 82 -2.89 1.53 9.75
CA ILE A 82 -2.83 1.54 8.29
C ILE A 82 -4.00 2.35 7.77
N ILE A 83 -3.71 3.33 6.92
CA ILE A 83 -4.72 4.06 6.15
C ILE A 83 -4.56 3.62 4.69
N TYR A 84 -5.57 2.96 4.17
CA TYR A 84 -5.58 2.39 2.83
C TYR A 84 -6.63 3.08 1.97
N VAL A 85 -6.21 3.66 0.87
CA VAL A 85 -7.07 4.31 -0.13
C VAL A 85 -7.12 3.45 -1.38
N SER A 86 -8.30 3.05 -1.80
CA SER A 86 -8.49 2.23 -2.99
C SER A 86 -9.88 2.37 -3.57
N HIS A 87 -10.00 2.09 -4.85
CA HIS A 87 -11.26 1.85 -5.55
C HIS A 87 -11.57 0.36 -5.74
N ASP A 88 -10.66 -0.53 -5.35
CA ASP A 88 -10.90 -1.98 -5.34
C ASP A 88 -11.58 -2.38 -4.03
N MET A 89 -12.85 -2.75 -4.13
CA MET A 89 -13.68 -3.04 -2.97
C MET A 89 -13.35 -4.39 -2.32
N THR A 90 -12.71 -5.30 -3.03
CA THR A 90 -12.38 -6.63 -2.50
C THR A 90 -11.37 -6.57 -1.35
N PRO A 91 -10.17 -5.96 -1.51
CA PRO A 91 -9.27 -5.82 -0.39
C PRO A 91 -9.83 -4.89 0.70
N VAL A 92 -10.59 -3.85 0.34
CA VAL A 92 -11.23 -2.98 1.33
C VAL A 92 -12.15 -3.77 2.25
N LYS A 93 -13.03 -4.62 1.71
CA LYS A 93 -13.94 -5.46 2.51
C LYS A 93 -13.21 -6.46 3.40
N ASN A 94 -12.15 -7.06 2.88
CA ASN A 94 -11.50 -8.20 3.54
C ASN A 94 -10.41 -7.79 4.53
N PHE A 95 -9.85 -6.61 4.36
CA PHE A 95 -8.66 -6.18 5.11
C PHE A 95 -8.94 -5.06 6.11
N CYS A 96 -9.82 -4.12 5.78
CA CYS A 96 -10.07 -2.95 6.62
C CYS A 96 -10.96 -3.31 7.82
N ASP A 97 -10.71 -2.66 8.97
CA ASP A 97 -11.55 -2.78 10.16
C ASP A 97 -12.69 -1.76 10.12
N THR A 98 -12.41 -0.57 9.62
CA THR A 98 -13.37 0.52 9.43
C THR A 98 -13.16 1.12 8.05
N VAL A 99 -14.24 1.46 7.39
CA VAL A 99 -14.22 2.08 6.06
C VAL A 99 -14.94 3.40 6.09
N MET A 100 -14.38 4.37 5.39
CA MET A 100 -15.00 5.66 5.12
C MET A 100 -15.08 5.86 3.62
N TYR A 101 -16.25 6.19 3.08
CA TYR A 101 -16.32 6.65 1.71
C TYR A 101 -16.53 8.16 1.63
N LEU A 102 -15.85 8.76 0.66
CA LEU A 102 -15.91 10.18 0.38
C LEU A 102 -16.73 10.43 -0.88
N LYS A 103 -17.59 11.44 -0.85
CA LYS A 103 -18.36 11.90 -2.00
C LYS A 103 -18.23 13.41 -2.13
N GLN A 104 -17.59 13.86 -3.23
CA GLN A 104 -17.39 15.28 -3.49
C GLN A 104 -16.77 16.05 -2.31
N GLY A 105 -15.75 15.47 -1.68
CA GLY A 105 -15.06 16.08 -0.55
C GLY A 105 -15.77 15.95 0.80
N ASN A 106 -16.95 15.33 0.84
CA ASN A 106 -17.70 15.11 2.08
C ASN A 106 -17.69 13.63 2.48
N VAL A 107 -17.80 13.36 3.76
CA VAL A 107 -17.95 12.01 4.28
C VAL A 107 -19.37 11.53 3.97
N GLY A 108 -19.49 10.49 3.16
CA GLY A 108 -20.77 9.87 2.85
C GLY A 108 -21.19 8.87 3.93
N MET A 109 -20.25 8.06 4.39
CA MET A 109 -20.48 7.10 5.47
C MET A 109 -19.15 6.68 6.11
N ILE A 110 -19.19 6.37 7.40
CA ILE A 110 -18.11 5.68 8.12
C ILE A 110 -18.76 4.50 8.86
N GLY A 111 -18.18 3.32 8.73
CA GLY A 111 -18.71 2.14 9.43
C GLY A 111 -18.01 0.85 9.06
N SER A 112 -18.71 -0.25 9.26
CA SER A 112 -18.20 -1.57 8.91
C SER A 112 -17.86 -1.67 7.42
N PRO A 113 -16.86 -2.47 7.04
CA PRO A 113 -16.46 -2.60 5.64
C PRO A 113 -17.61 -3.00 4.71
N VAL A 114 -18.38 -3.99 5.10
CA VAL A 114 -19.47 -4.51 4.25
C VAL A 114 -20.56 -3.45 4.03
N GLU A 115 -21.05 -2.84 5.10
CA GLU A 115 -22.11 -1.82 5.03
C GLU A 115 -21.66 -0.59 4.25
N THR A 116 -20.46 -0.09 4.56
CA THR A 116 -19.93 1.13 3.94
C THR A 116 -19.64 0.93 2.45
N VAL A 117 -19.07 -0.21 2.07
CA VAL A 117 -18.85 -0.54 0.66
C VAL A 117 -20.19 -0.73 -0.08
N ASN A 118 -21.17 -1.37 0.53
CA ASN A 118 -22.47 -1.51 -0.09
C ASN A 118 -23.17 -0.14 -0.28
N ALA A 119 -23.07 0.77 0.69
CA ALA A 119 -23.57 2.13 0.57
C ALA A 119 -22.85 2.91 -0.56
N PHE A 120 -21.52 2.77 -0.64
CA PHE A 120 -20.72 3.36 -1.71
C PHE A 120 -21.16 2.85 -3.09
N MET A 121 -21.26 1.55 -3.27
CA MET A 121 -21.68 0.94 -4.55
C MET A 121 -23.11 1.38 -4.93
N SER A 122 -24.02 1.43 -3.97
CA SER A 122 -25.39 1.89 -4.19
C SER A 122 -25.48 3.36 -4.59
N SER A 123 -24.50 4.17 -4.22
CA SER A 123 -24.46 5.59 -4.58
C SER A 123 -24.27 5.83 -6.08
N PHE A 124 -23.78 4.84 -6.83
CA PHE A 124 -23.61 4.90 -8.28
C PHE A 124 -24.84 4.42 -9.06
N THR A 125 -25.72 3.66 -8.42
CA THR A 125 -26.92 3.09 -9.07
C THR A 125 -28.16 3.96 -8.96
N LYS A 126 -28.10 5.04 -8.18
CA LYS A 126 -29.17 6.03 -8.00
C LYS A 126 -28.95 7.26 -8.89
N SER A 127 -28.93 7.06 -10.16
CA SER A 127 -28.95 8.16 -11.15
C SER A 127 -30.21 8.11 -11.98
#